data_c947cc9a9d4a7c06394b7495a753a78c
#
_entry.id   c947cc9a9d4a7c06394b7495a753a78c
#
_cell.length_a   1.000
_cell.length_b   1.000
_cell.length_c   1.000
_cell.angle_alpha   90.00
_cell.angle_beta   90.00
_cell.angle_gamma   90.00
#
_symmetry.space_group_name_H-M   'P 1'
#
loop_
_entity.id
_entity.type
_entity.pdbx_description
1 polymer ?
#
loop_
_entity_poly.entity_id
_entity_poly.type
_entity_poly.pdbx_seq_one_letter_code
_entity_poly.pdbx_strand_id
1 'polypeptide(L)'
;MLTKTYFRRKLAQACGLGLVLCAAAACAPQQNVLTKEEIADGWQLLFDGKTLDQWKDYNGEELTMPWHVVDGCIQAKGDGSDLAGYIVTKKQYENFILDWDWKLSHGGNSGMIYHVVEDPYFKVPYVTGPEYQLIDNEGWEEVNAPNKLEEWQKLGVDYAMHLPDPDSLFVNPQGEWNSSRIVFDNGHVEHWLNGHKILEFEAWTDDWFARKHSGKWETAPEYGLARRGVICLQDHGSPASFRNLKIKELPRKAGREVELFNGKDLTGWEAY
;
A
#
# COMPACT_ATOMS: atom_id res chain seq x y z
N MET A 1 64.52 19.64 69.55
CA MET A 1 63.29 19.13 70.25
C MET A 1 62.27 18.91 69.22
N LEU A 2 61.96 17.62 68.94
CA LEU A 2 61.10 17.19 67.85
C LEU A 2 59.74 16.79 68.46
N THR A 3 58.68 17.39 68.00
CA THR A 3 57.32 16.99 68.30
C THR A 3 56.71 16.28 67.10
N LYS A 4 56.37 15.00 67.24
CA LYS A 4 55.70 14.16 66.31
C LYS A 4 54.22 14.42 66.38
N THR A 5 53.60 14.84 65.25
CA THR A 5 52.14 14.93 65.09
C THR A 5 51.61 13.71 64.37
N TYR A 6 50.74 12.96 65.01
CA TYR A 6 50.04 11.79 64.44
C TYR A 6 48.84 12.21 63.64
N PHE A 7 48.84 11.87 62.34
CA PHE A 7 47.67 12.01 61.46
C PHE A 7 46.84 10.71 61.49
N ARG A 8 45.66 10.75 62.02
CA ARG A 8 44.66 9.69 61.89
C ARG A 8 43.95 9.77 60.54
N ARG A 9 44.13 8.76 59.67
CA ARG A 9 43.32 8.57 58.46
C ARG A 9 41.98 7.96 58.85
N LYS A 10 40.87 8.63 58.53
CA LYS A 10 39.54 8.08 58.50
C LYS A 10 39.35 7.38 57.16
N LEU A 11 39.06 6.07 57.16
CA LEU A 11 38.54 5.34 56.01
C LEU A 11 37.07 5.75 55.82
N ALA A 12 36.76 6.35 54.70
CA ALA A 12 35.39 6.51 54.22
C ALA A 12 35.01 5.27 53.37
N GLN A 13 34.07 4.47 53.89
CA GLN A 13 33.42 3.42 53.09
C GLN A 13 32.48 4.08 52.07
N ALA A 14 32.85 3.99 50.80
CA ALA A 14 31.94 4.36 49.70
C ALA A 14 31.03 3.13 49.41
N CYS A 15 29.77 3.19 49.80
CA CYS A 15 28.73 2.30 49.29
C CYS A 15 28.46 2.66 47.81
N GLY A 16 29.01 1.85 46.91
CA GLY A 16 28.65 1.91 45.49
C GLY A 16 27.26 1.35 45.28
N LEU A 17 26.26 2.21 45.04
CA LEU A 17 24.98 1.80 44.46
C LEU A 17 25.25 1.48 42.99
N GLY A 18 25.32 0.19 42.64
CA GLY A 18 25.30 -0.28 41.27
C GLY A 18 23.91 -0.04 40.65
N LEU A 19 23.78 0.98 39.82
CA LEU A 19 22.63 1.10 38.93
C LEU A 19 22.73 -0.01 37.87
N VAL A 20 21.92 -1.06 38.05
CA VAL A 20 21.67 -2.03 36.97
C VAL A 20 20.75 -1.33 35.94
N LEU A 21 21.33 -0.76 34.92
CA LEU A 21 20.56 -0.37 33.68
C LEU A 21 20.10 -1.66 33.02
N CYS A 22 18.87 -2.10 33.31
CA CYS A 22 18.18 -3.01 32.42
C CYS A 22 17.88 -2.26 31.09
N ALA A 23 18.78 -2.39 30.12
CA ALA A 23 18.47 -2.03 28.75
C ALA A 23 17.37 -3.00 28.30
N ALA A 24 16.11 -2.55 28.29
CA ALA A 24 15.07 -3.22 27.56
C ALA A 24 15.49 -3.17 26.08
N ALA A 25 16.02 -4.29 25.58
CA ALA A 25 16.18 -4.48 24.15
C ALA A 25 14.75 -4.41 23.58
N ALA A 26 14.38 -3.27 23.01
CA ALA A 26 13.19 -3.16 22.19
C ALA A 26 13.39 -4.16 21.05
N CYS A 27 12.69 -5.30 21.10
CA CYS A 27 12.65 -6.23 19.98
C CYS A 27 12.20 -5.43 18.77
N ALA A 28 13.02 -5.38 17.72
CA ALA A 28 12.59 -4.81 16.45
C ALA A 28 11.26 -5.47 16.05
N PRO A 29 10.29 -4.70 15.55
CA PRO A 29 9.01 -5.28 15.16
C PRO A 29 9.25 -6.41 14.17
N GLN A 30 8.64 -7.56 14.46
CA GLN A 30 8.79 -8.77 13.67
C GLN A 30 8.11 -8.54 12.33
N GLN A 31 8.83 -8.74 11.22
CA GLN A 31 8.28 -8.53 9.87
C GLN A 31 7.36 -9.68 9.47
N ASN A 32 6.32 -9.37 8.68
CA ASN A 32 5.38 -10.34 8.12
C ASN A 32 4.72 -11.24 9.18
N VAL A 33 4.39 -10.66 10.32
CA VAL A 33 3.74 -11.35 11.44
C VAL A 33 2.60 -10.48 11.96
N LEU A 34 1.44 -11.09 12.17
CA LEU A 34 0.31 -10.44 12.83
C LEU A 34 0.47 -10.50 14.36
N THR A 35 0.11 -9.42 15.02
CA THR A 35 -0.06 -9.44 16.46
C THR A 35 -1.30 -10.25 16.86
N LYS A 36 -1.43 -10.60 18.14
CA LYS A 36 -2.63 -11.29 18.63
C LYS A 36 -3.89 -10.44 18.47
N GLU A 37 -3.74 -9.14 18.64
CA GLU A 37 -4.80 -8.15 18.48
C GLU A 37 -5.25 -8.05 17.01
N GLU A 38 -4.31 -8.02 16.07
CA GLU A 38 -4.62 -8.03 14.63
C GLU A 38 -5.33 -9.32 14.21
N ILE A 39 -4.87 -10.48 14.69
CA ILE A 39 -5.55 -11.76 14.42
C ILE A 39 -7.00 -11.73 14.95
N ALA A 40 -7.19 -11.25 16.19
CA ALA A 40 -8.51 -11.15 16.79
C ALA A 40 -9.42 -10.15 16.09
N ASP A 41 -8.84 -9.10 15.47
CA ASP A 41 -9.52 -8.06 14.69
C ASP A 41 -9.76 -8.46 13.22
N GLY A 42 -9.33 -9.66 12.81
CA GLY A 42 -9.63 -10.24 11.50
C GLY A 42 -8.62 -9.93 10.40
N TRP A 43 -7.44 -9.42 10.75
CA TRP A 43 -6.35 -9.24 9.80
C TRP A 43 -5.81 -10.57 9.28
N GLN A 44 -5.41 -10.59 8.03
CA GLN A 44 -4.78 -11.71 7.33
C GLN A 44 -3.52 -11.23 6.64
N LEU A 45 -2.46 -12.05 6.67
CA LEU A 45 -1.26 -11.77 5.87
C LEU A 45 -1.54 -12.09 4.40
N LEU A 46 -1.10 -11.22 3.51
CA LEU A 46 -0.99 -11.49 2.07
C LEU A 46 0.41 -11.99 1.69
N PHE A 47 1.34 -11.93 2.65
CA PHE A 47 2.71 -12.42 2.50
C PHE A 47 3.30 -12.83 3.85
N ASP A 48 3.84 -14.04 3.93
CA ASP A 48 4.38 -14.64 5.14
C ASP A 48 5.90 -14.39 5.34
N GLY A 49 6.52 -13.65 4.43
CA GLY A 49 7.96 -13.42 4.41
C GLY A 49 8.78 -14.56 3.78
N LYS A 50 8.15 -15.62 3.25
CA LYS A 50 8.84 -16.83 2.78
C LYS A 50 8.39 -17.31 1.41
N THR A 51 7.08 -17.29 1.14
CA THR A 51 6.50 -17.82 -0.09
C THR A 51 5.58 -16.82 -0.77
N LEU A 52 5.37 -16.99 -2.07
CA LEU A 52 4.40 -16.25 -2.86
C LEU A 52 3.14 -17.07 -3.15
N ASP A 53 2.81 -18.03 -2.29
CA ASP A 53 1.72 -18.98 -2.50
C ASP A 53 0.34 -18.33 -2.64
N GLN A 54 0.16 -17.11 -2.13
CA GLN A 54 -1.08 -16.34 -2.25
C GLN A 54 -1.14 -15.48 -3.53
N TRP A 55 -0.09 -15.50 -4.33
CA TRP A 55 0.08 -14.67 -5.51
C TRP A 55 0.16 -15.53 -6.78
N LYS A 56 -0.20 -14.95 -7.90
CA LYS A 56 -0.10 -15.53 -9.25
C LYS A 56 0.08 -14.41 -10.26
N ASP A 57 0.45 -14.76 -11.49
CA ASP A 57 0.49 -13.79 -12.59
C ASP A 57 -0.93 -13.26 -12.89
N TYR A 58 -1.02 -12.00 -13.26
CA TYR A 58 -2.27 -11.42 -13.74
C TYR A 58 -2.78 -12.19 -14.96
N ASN A 59 -4.05 -12.58 -14.96
CA ASN A 59 -4.66 -13.47 -15.95
C ASN A 59 -3.98 -14.86 -16.09
N GLY A 60 -3.15 -15.27 -15.14
CA GLY A 60 -2.51 -16.58 -15.06
C GLY A 60 -3.08 -17.45 -13.94
N GLU A 61 -2.68 -18.71 -13.93
CA GLU A 61 -3.03 -19.64 -12.83
C GLU A 61 -1.86 -19.80 -11.85
N GLU A 62 -0.63 -19.62 -12.33
CA GLU A 62 0.61 -19.79 -11.58
C GLU A 62 1.41 -18.50 -11.56
N LEU A 63 2.44 -18.46 -10.72
CA LEU A 63 3.41 -17.37 -10.69
C LEU A 63 4.63 -17.76 -11.54
N THR A 64 4.78 -17.13 -12.69
CA THR A 64 5.90 -17.34 -13.63
C THR A 64 6.74 -16.08 -13.83
N MET A 65 6.19 -14.91 -13.46
CA MET A 65 6.88 -13.63 -13.54
C MET A 65 8.07 -13.55 -12.57
N PRO A 66 9.10 -12.75 -12.89
CA PRO A 66 10.36 -12.72 -12.13
C PRO A 66 10.24 -11.92 -10.82
N TRP A 67 9.25 -12.26 -10.03
CA TRP A 67 9.11 -11.78 -8.65
C TRP A 67 9.80 -12.78 -7.70
N HIS A 68 10.51 -12.26 -6.70
CA HIS A 68 11.32 -13.07 -5.80
C HIS A 68 11.04 -12.73 -4.35
N VAL A 69 11.33 -13.69 -3.46
CA VAL A 69 11.42 -13.44 -2.02
C VAL A 69 12.90 -13.27 -1.67
N VAL A 70 13.27 -12.07 -1.20
CA VAL A 70 14.63 -11.74 -0.76
C VAL A 70 14.55 -11.04 0.59
N ASP A 71 15.26 -11.56 1.58
CA ASP A 71 15.34 -11.00 2.94
C ASP A 71 13.95 -10.73 3.58
N GLY A 72 12.99 -11.64 3.35
CA GLY A 72 11.63 -11.52 3.85
C GLY A 72 10.79 -10.46 3.13
N CYS A 73 11.17 -10.05 1.93
CA CYS A 73 10.44 -9.09 1.11
C CYS A 73 10.05 -9.69 -0.24
N ILE A 74 8.88 -9.34 -0.77
CA ILE A 74 8.55 -9.52 -2.18
C ILE A 74 9.32 -8.46 -2.96
N GLN A 75 10.08 -8.88 -3.97
CA GLN A 75 10.85 -7.96 -4.81
C GLN A 75 10.51 -8.14 -6.29
N ALA A 76 10.23 -7.01 -6.95
CA ALA A 76 10.27 -6.92 -8.39
C ALA A 76 11.73 -6.95 -8.85
N LYS A 77 12.03 -7.65 -9.93
CA LYS A 77 13.39 -7.79 -10.44
C LYS A 77 13.99 -6.46 -10.91
N GLY A 78 13.17 -5.62 -11.53
CA GLY A 78 13.62 -4.32 -12.02
C GLY A 78 14.73 -4.46 -13.06
N ASP A 79 14.48 -5.12 -14.17
CA ASP A 79 15.47 -5.36 -15.23
C ASP A 79 15.54 -4.24 -16.28
N GLY A 80 14.83 -3.13 -16.04
CA GLY A 80 14.76 -1.99 -16.95
C GLY A 80 13.85 -2.19 -18.15
N SER A 81 13.10 -3.32 -18.20
CA SER A 81 12.14 -3.53 -19.28
C SER A 81 10.82 -2.87 -18.95
N ASP A 82 10.19 -2.22 -19.95
CA ASP A 82 8.81 -1.73 -19.85
C ASP A 82 7.78 -2.86 -19.89
N LEU A 83 8.22 -4.10 -19.96
CA LEU A 83 7.37 -5.28 -19.86
C LEU A 83 7.05 -5.54 -18.39
N ALA A 84 6.32 -4.60 -17.81
CA ALA A 84 5.87 -4.67 -16.45
C ALA A 84 5.17 -5.99 -16.16
N GLY A 85 5.74 -6.76 -15.26
CA GLY A 85 5.10 -7.93 -14.71
C GLY A 85 4.09 -7.49 -13.64
N TYR A 86 2.93 -8.13 -13.65
CA TYR A 86 1.89 -7.90 -12.65
C TYR A 86 1.63 -9.19 -11.91
N ILE A 87 1.73 -9.17 -10.59
CA ILE A 87 1.25 -10.27 -9.77
C ILE A 87 0.01 -9.87 -8.99
N VAL A 88 -0.91 -10.80 -8.85
CA VAL A 88 -2.18 -10.55 -8.20
C VAL A 88 -2.46 -11.56 -7.10
N THR A 89 -3.26 -11.17 -6.12
CA THR A 89 -3.74 -12.09 -5.10
C THR A 89 -4.64 -13.15 -5.72
N LYS A 90 -4.57 -14.40 -5.26
CA LYS A 90 -5.49 -15.48 -5.68
C LYS A 90 -6.92 -15.22 -5.22
N LYS A 91 -7.10 -14.47 -4.12
CA LYS A 91 -8.39 -14.09 -3.55
C LYS A 91 -8.78 -12.71 -4.00
N GLN A 92 -10.08 -12.49 -4.22
CA GLN A 92 -10.70 -11.20 -4.47
C GLN A 92 -11.21 -10.56 -3.19
N TYR A 93 -11.19 -9.24 -3.13
CA TYR A 93 -11.64 -8.43 -1.99
C TYR A 93 -12.65 -7.38 -2.45
N GLU A 94 -13.64 -7.07 -1.60
CA GLU A 94 -14.66 -6.05 -1.86
C GLU A 94 -14.41 -4.81 -0.99
N ASN A 95 -14.61 -4.91 0.31
CA ASN A 95 -14.35 -3.85 1.28
C ASN A 95 -13.20 -4.30 2.17
N PHE A 96 -12.23 -3.44 2.38
CA PHE A 96 -11.01 -3.85 3.08
C PHE A 96 -10.23 -2.65 3.65
N ILE A 97 -9.34 -2.96 4.58
CA ILE A 97 -8.17 -2.17 4.92
C ILE A 97 -6.96 -2.98 4.46
N LEU A 98 -6.11 -2.40 3.64
CA LEU A 98 -4.88 -3.00 3.14
C LEU A 98 -3.69 -2.19 3.64
N ASP A 99 -2.79 -2.82 4.38
CA ASP A 99 -1.53 -2.25 4.85
C ASP A 99 -0.35 -2.92 4.16
N TRP A 100 0.67 -2.13 3.86
CA TRP A 100 1.96 -2.65 3.38
C TRP A 100 3.09 -1.67 3.64
N ASP A 101 4.31 -2.19 3.75
CA ASP A 101 5.54 -1.39 3.65
C ASP A 101 6.13 -1.57 2.26
N TRP A 102 6.74 -0.49 1.75
CA TRP A 102 7.38 -0.48 0.45
C TRP A 102 8.67 0.32 0.46
N LYS A 103 9.56 -0.03 -0.47
CA LYS A 103 10.81 0.67 -0.71
C LYS A 103 11.14 0.60 -2.19
N LEU A 104 11.48 1.75 -2.79
CA LEU A 104 11.85 1.88 -4.20
C LEU A 104 13.34 2.16 -4.33
N SER A 105 13.91 1.77 -5.48
CA SER A 105 15.21 2.25 -5.94
C SER A 105 15.12 3.72 -6.34
N HIS A 106 16.27 4.35 -6.59
CA HIS A 106 16.33 5.69 -7.18
C HIS A 106 15.63 5.73 -8.54
N GLY A 107 14.73 6.68 -8.71
CA GLY A 107 13.86 6.79 -9.87
C GLY A 107 12.83 5.68 -10.01
N GLY A 108 12.63 4.87 -8.95
CA GLY A 108 11.76 3.72 -8.96
C GLY A 108 10.29 4.08 -9.15
N ASN A 109 9.58 3.20 -9.86
CA ASN A 109 8.15 3.30 -10.13
C ASN A 109 7.49 1.93 -9.91
N SER A 110 6.34 1.94 -9.27
CA SER A 110 5.50 0.77 -8.97
C SER A 110 4.08 1.23 -8.65
N GLY A 111 3.19 0.30 -8.30
CA GLY A 111 1.81 0.63 -7.93
C GLY A 111 1.17 -0.48 -7.10
N MET A 112 0.22 -0.07 -6.25
CA MET A 112 -0.72 -0.97 -5.60
C MET A 112 -2.07 -0.77 -6.24
N ILE A 113 -2.49 -1.74 -7.07
CA ILE A 113 -3.75 -1.66 -7.82
C ILE A 113 -4.78 -2.56 -7.15
N TYR A 114 -5.99 -2.09 -6.99
CA TYR A 114 -7.04 -2.83 -6.29
C TYR A 114 -8.32 -2.96 -7.11
N HIS A 115 -9.21 -3.88 -6.73
CA HIS A 115 -10.42 -4.24 -7.49
C HIS A 115 -10.16 -4.58 -8.97
N VAL A 116 -8.99 -5.17 -9.22
CA VAL A 116 -8.60 -5.58 -10.57
C VAL A 116 -9.50 -6.72 -11.03
N VAL A 117 -10.01 -6.59 -12.25
CA VAL A 117 -10.76 -7.65 -12.93
C VAL A 117 -9.80 -8.48 -13.76
N GLU A 118 -9.81 -9.78 -13.56
CA GLU A 118 -9.09 -10.74 -14.39
C GLU A 118 -10.01 -11.24 -15.51
N ASP A 119 -9.65 -10.89 -16.72
CA ASP A 119 -10.27 -11.36 -17.94
C ASP A 119 -9.25 -11.26 -19.08
N PRO A 120 -9.10 -12.28 -19.95
CA PRO A 120 -8.15 -12.24 -21.07
C PRO A 120 -8.36 -11.08 -22.05
N TYR A 121 -9.51 -10.43 -22.03
CA TYR A 121 -9.79 -9.21 -22.79
C TYR A 121 -8.93 -8.04 -22.30
N PHE A 122 -8.74 -7.91 -20.98
CA PHE A 122 -7.92 -6.87 -20.38
C PHE A 122 -6.45 -7.30 -20.34
N LYS A 123 -5.58 -6.60 -21.06
CA LYS A 123 -4.16 -6.96 -21.18
C LYS A 123 -3.32 -6.46 -20.01
N VAL A 124 -3.82 -5.48 -19.27
CA VAL A 124 -3.14 -4.84 -18.13
C VAL A 124 -4.14 -4.54 -17.02
N PRO A 125 -3.76 -4.68 -15.74
CA PRO A 125 -4.69 -4.57 -14.62
C PRO A 125 -5.24 -3.16 -14.40
N TYR A 126 -4.46 -2.13 -14.72
CA TYR A 126 -4.82 -0.73 -14.48
C TYR A 126 -5.96 -0.21 -15.36
N VAL A 127 -6.40 -0.95 -16.38
CA VAL A 127 -7.58 -0.55 -17.18
C VAL A 127 -8.90 -0.85 -16.46
N THR A 128 -8.84 -1.65 -15.38
CA THR A 128 -10.01 -1.98 -14.58
C THR A 128 -9.88 -1.55 -13.12
N GLY A 129 -8.66 -1.63 -12.55
CA GLY A 129 -8.38 -1.36 -11.14
C GLY A 129 -7.82 0.03 -10.90
N PRO A 130 -8.33 0.78 -9.92
CA PRO A 130 -7.69 1.99 -9.41
C PRO A 130 -6.33 1.71 -8.80
N GLU A 131 -5.43 2.69 -8.88
CA GLU A 131 -4.04 2.54 -8.47
C GLU A 131 -3.63 3.58 -7.43
N TYR A 132 -3.11 3.10 -6.28
CA TYR A 132 -2.28 3.91 -5.41
C TYR A 132 -0.87 3.97 -5.99
N GLN A 133 -0.47 5.13 -6.53
CA GLN A 133 0.81 5.32 -7.19
C GLN A 133 1.98 5.26 -6.20
N LEU A 134 3.01 4.50 -6.55
CA LEU A 134 4.28 4.39 -5.83
C LEU A 134 5.42 4.81 -6.76
N ILE A 135 6.00 5.97 -6.52
CA ILE A 135 7.06 6.52 -7.38
C ILE A 135 8.01 7.41 -6.58
N ASP A 136 9.29 7.34 -6.88
CA ASP A 136 10.28 8.32 -6.43
C ASP A 136 10.21 9.53 -7.37
N ASN A 137 9.40 10.54 -7.02
CA ASN A 137 9.11 11.68 -7.87
C ASN A 137 10.38 12.37 -8.41
N GLU A 138 11.30 12.74 -7.51
CA GLU A 138 12.52 13.49 -7.87
C GLU A 138 13.48 12.62 -8.67
N GLY A 139 13.76 11.40 -8.17
CA GLY A 139 14.65 10.47 -8.85
C GLY A 139 14.13 10.04 -10.21
N TRP A 140 12.82 9.87 -10.37
CA TRP A 140 12.24 9.56 -11.67
C TRP A 140 12.46 10.69 -12.68
N GLU A 141 12.24 11.94 -12.27
CA GLU A 141 12.49 13.11 -13.12
C GLU A 141 13.98 13.30 -13.45
N GLU A 142 14.88 12.93 -12.54
CA GLU A 142 16.31 12.94 -12.81
C GLU A 142 16.73 11.90 -13.85
N VAL A 143 16.25 10.67 -13.69
CA VAL A 143 16.58 9.54 -14.58
C VAL A 143 15.96 9.72 -15.97
N ASN A 144 14.77 10.31 -16.05
CA ASN A 144 14.03 10.45 -17.30
C ASN A 144 14.10 11.87 -17.92
N ALA A 145 15.04 12.70 -17.47
CA ALA A 145 15.21 14.06 -17.98
C ALA A 145 15.30 14.09 -19.53
N PRO A 146 14.65 15.05 -20.20
CA PRO A 146 13.97 16.24 -19.66
C PRO A 146 12.50 16.05 -19.26
N ASN A 147 11.99 14.82 -19.25
CA ASN A 147 10.60 14.54 -18.93
C ASN A 147 10.29 14.91 -17.48
N LYS A 148 9.08 15.38 -17.24
CA LYS A 148 8.55 15.72 -15.92
C LYS A 148 7.28 14.96 -15.65
N LEU A 149 7.03 14.69 -14.36
CA LEU A 149 5.78 14.08 -13.91
C LEU A 149 4.68 15.14 -13.88
N GLU A 150 3.54 14.80 -14.45
CA GLU A 150 2.30 15.52 -14.18
C GLU A 150 1.83 15.26 -12.75
N GLU A 151 1.08 16.16 -12.14
CA GLU A 151 0.63 16.03 -10.74
C GLU A 151 -0.12 14.70 -10.49
N TRP A 152 -0.90 14.25 -11.46
CA TRP A 152 -1.67 13.01 -11.39
C TRP A 152 -0.84 11.72 -11.55
N GLN A 153 0.48 11.84 -11.76
CA GLN A 153 1.43 10.72 -11.86
C GLN A 153 2.29 10.55 -10.60
N LYS A 154 2.21 11.51 -9.68
CA LYS A 154 3.09 11.57 -8.50
C LYS A 154 2.68 10.57 -7.41
N LEU A 155 3.57 10.39 -6.45
CA LEU A 155 3.38 9.50 -5.31
C LEU A 155 2.07 9.76 -4.57
N GLY A 156 1.36 8.69 -4.23
CA GLY A 156 0.19 8.70 -3.35
C GLY A 156 -1.12 9.08 -4.03
N VAL A 157 -1.10 9.50 -5.30
CA VAL A 157 -2.33 9.80 -6.03
C VAL A 157 -3.21 8.54 -6.19
N ASP A 158 -4.52 8.72 -6.31
CA ASP A 158 -5.39 7.81 -7.04
C ASP A 158 -5.18 8.13 -8.52
N TYR A 159 -4.44 7.27 -9.21
CA TYR A 159 -3.77 7.57 -10.48
C TYR A 159 -4.71 8.13 -11.55
N ALA A 160 -4.42 9.37 -11.97
CA ALA A 160 -5.22 10.14 -12.93
C ALA A 160 -6.67 10.43 -12.51
N MET A 161 -6.98 10.35 -11.21
CA MET A 161 -8.31 10.66 -10.65
C MET A 161 -8.24 11.71 -9.55
N HIS A 162 -7.59 11.39 -8.41
CA HIS A 162 -7.58 12.26 -7.24
C HIS A 162 -6.15 12.56 -6.78
N LEU A 163 -5.91 13.79 -6.39
CA LEU A 163 -4.60 14.24 -5.90
C LEU A 163 -4.58 14.26 -4.38
N PRO A 164 -3.46 13.85 -3.75
CA PRO A 164 -3.29 13.97 -2.32
C PRO A 164 -3.12 15.43 -1.89
N ASP A 165 -3.37 15.68 -0.60
CA ASP A 165 -2.98 16.93 0.02
C ASP A 165 -1.45 16.99 0.13
N PRO A 166 -0.77 17.93 -0.55
CA PRO A 166 0.68 18.03 -0.56
C PRO A 166 1.27 18.27 0.84
N ASP A 167 0.54 18.92 1.74
CA ASP A 167 0.98 19.20 3.11
C ASP A 167 0.95 17.94 4.00
N SER A 168 0.32 16.86 3.54
CA SER A 168 0.24 15.58 4.26
C SER A 168 1.21 14.50 3.75
N LEU A 169 1.99 14.77 2.70
CA LEU A 169 2.94 13.85 2.08
C LEU A 169 4.27 13.76 2.86
N PHE A 170 4.29 13.02 3.96
CA PHE A 170 5.50 12.76 4.75
C PHE A 170 6.20 11.50 4.24
N VAL A 171 7.07 11.68 3.25
CA VAL A 171 7.82 10.59 2.61
C VAL A 171 9.17 10.40 3.29
N ASN A 172 9.54 9.16 3.60
CA ASN A 172 10.89 8.85 4.06
C ASN A 172 11.87 8.93 2.87
N PRO A 173 13.15 9.24 3.13
CA PRO A 173 14.15 9.37 2.09
C PRO A 173 14.21 8.16 1.15
N GLN A 174 14.60 8.39 -0.09
CA GLN A 174 14.80 7.35 -1.09
C GLN A 174 15.69 6.21 -0.55
N GLY A 175 15.27 4.97 -0.79
CA GLY A 175 15.93 3.77 -0.24
C GLY A 175 15.53 3.40 1.19
N GLU A 176 14.77 4.24 1.87
CA GLU A 176 14.16 3.94 3.17
C GLU A 176 12.77 3.29 2.99
N TRP A 177 12.32 2.60 4.04
CA TRP A 177 10.99 2.00 4.06
C TRP A 177 9.92 3.04 4.33
N ASN A 178 8.87 3.01 3.53
CA ASN A 178 7.61 3.73 3.76
C ASN A 178 6.50 2.73 4.06
N SER A 179 5.50 3.16 4.82
CA SER A 179 4.28 2.40 5.04
C SER A 179 3.10 3.09 4.36
N SER A 180 2.23 2.31 3.74
CA SER A 180 1.00 2.83 3.14
C SER A 180 -0.20 2.01 3.55
N ARG A 181 -1.38 2.64 3.45
CA ARG A 181 -2.66 2.00 3.67
C ARG A 181 -3.68 2.48 2.65
N ILE A 182 -4.49 1.55 2.18
CA ILE A 182 -5.76 1.84 1.51
C ILE A 182 -6.88 1.40 2.44
N VAL A 183 -7.86 2.28 2.68
CA VAL A 183 -9.17 1.90 3.20
C VAL A 183 -10.15 1.95 2.05
N PHE A 184 -10.86 0.88 1.81
CA PHE A 184 -11.99 0.84 0.88
C PHE A 184 -13.22 0.32 1.63
N ASP A 185 -14.11 1.24 2.02
CA ASP A 185 -15.30 0.94 2.81
C ASP A 185 -16.58 1.34 2.09
N ASN A 186 -17.14 0.43 1.27
CA ASN A 186 -18.41 0.64 0.57
C ASN A 186 -18.45 1.88 -0.33
N GLY A 187 -17.33 2.19 -0.99
CA GLY A 187 -17.15 3.34 -1.89
C GLY A 187 -16.40 4.51 -1.27
N HIS A 188 -16.35 4.61 0.07
CA HIS A 188 -15.43 5.53 0.72
C HIS A 188 -14.00 5.01 0.63
N VAL A 189 -13.10 5.84 0.11
CA VAL A 189 -11.70 5.47 -0.13
C VAL A 189 -10.77 6.43 0.57
N GLU A 190 -9.76 5.88 1.26
CA GLU A 190 -8.69 6.66 1.85
C GLU A 190 -7.33 6.11 1.43
N HIS A 191 -6.38 6.99 1.12
CA HIS A 191 -4.97 6.68 1.01
C HIS A 191 -4.21 7.27 2.19
N TRP A 192 -3.31 6.47 2.76
CA TRP A 192 -2.47 6.85 3.88
C TRP A 192 -1.00 6.60 3.56
N LEU A 193 -0.12 7.48 4.02
CA LEU A 193 1.34 7.36 3.90
C LEU A 193 1.99 7.67 5.24
N ASN A 194 2.82 6.76 5.75
CA ASN A 194 3.56 6.90 7.01
C ASN A 194 2.69 7.37 8.19
N GLY A 195 1.46 6.85 8.28
CA GLY A 195 0.50 7.16 9.34
C GLY A 195 -0.31 8.44 9.13
N HIS A 196 -0.14 9.14 8.03
CA HIS A 196 -0.91 10.33 7.67
C HIS A 196 -1.90 10.02 6.54
N LYS A 197 -3.16 10.43 6.71
CA LYS A 197 -4.14 10.37 5.63
C LYS A 197 -3.79 11.45 4.61
N ILE A 198 -3.50 11.04 3.38
CA ILE A 198 -3.05 11.93 2.31
C ILE A 198 -4.15 12.25 1.30
N LEU A 199 -5.17 11.39 1.22
CA LEU A 199 -6.24 11.49 0.24
C LEU A 199 -7.49 10.79 0.77
N GLU A 200 -8.67 11.35 0.49
CA GLU A 200 -9.96 10.65 0.66
C GLU A 200 -10.95 11.08 -0.42
N PHE A 201 -11.81 10.17 -0.83
CA PHE A 201 -12.86 10.44 -1.81
C PHE A 201 -13.98 9.38 -1.74
N GLU A 202 -15.11 9.70 -2.38
CA GLU A 202 -16.22 8.77 -2.58
C GLU A 202 -16.24 8.27 -4.02
N ALA A 203 -16.02 6.97 -4.20
CA ALA A 203 -16.14 6.32 -5.50
C ALA A 203 -17.59 6.28 -5.97
N TRP A 204 -17.76 6.25 -7.30
CA TRP A 204 -19.06 6.10 -7.98
C TRP A 204 -20.06 7.23 -7.75
N THR A 205 -19.60 8.40 -7.31
CA THR A 205 -20.39 9.65 -7.27
C THR A 205 -20.34 10.34 -8.64
N ASP A 206 -21.20 11.34 -8.83
CA ASP A 206 -21.21 12.16 -10.05
C ASP A 206 -19.84 12.83 -10.30
N ASP A 207 -19.17 13.32 -9.24
CA ASP A 207 -17.81 13.88 -9.33
C ASP A 207 -16.80 12.83 -9.79
N TRP A 208 -16.85 11.63 -9.21
CA TRP A 208 -15.98 10.53 -9.58
C TRP A 208 -16.17 10.14 -11.06
N PHE A 209 -17.42 10.03 -11.53
CA PHE A 209 -17.72 9.75 -12.93
C PHE A 209 -17.28 10.89 -13.86
N ALA A 210 -17.46 12.14 -13.44
CA ALA A 210 -16.99 13.29 -14.21
C ALA A 210 -15.46 13.26 -14.42
N ARG A 211 -14.68 12.94 -13.37
CA ARG A 211 -13.21 12.76 -13.46
C ARG A 211 -12.84 11.62 -14.39
N LYS A 212 -13.46 10.44 -14.20
CA LYS A 212 -13.24 9.28 -15.07
C LYS A 212 -13.45 9.60 -16.56
N HIS A 213 -14.49 10.38 -16.89
CA HIS A 213 -14.86 10.69 -18.26
C HIS A 213 -14.16 11.93 -18.85
N SER A 214 -13.30 12.61 -18.09
CA SER A 214 -12.61 13.83 -18.55
C SER A 214 -11.09 13.72 -18.63
N GLY A 215 -10.52 12.52 -18.41
CA GLY A 215 -9.09 12.34 -18.32
C GLY A 215 -8.59 11.06 -18.98
N LYS A 216 -7.49 10.51 -18.43
CA LYS A 216 -6.84 9.29 -18.94
C LYS A 216 -7.82 8.12 -19.11
N TRP A 217 -8.81 8.02 -18.24
CA TRP A 217 -9.73 6.89 -18.18
C TRP A 217 -10.99 7.02 -19.06
N GLU A 218 -11.13 8.11 -19.83
CA GLU A 218 -12.24 8.30 -20.75
C GLU A 218 -12.39 7.13 -21.74
N THR A 219 -11.26 6.57 -22.19
CA THR A 219 -11.23 5.43 -23.12
C THR A 219 -11.15 4.06 -22.44
N ALA A 220 -11.24 4.01 -21.11
CA ALA A 220 -11.25 2.78 -20.32
C ALA A 220 -12.61 2.60 -19.64
N PRO A 221 -13.62 2.09 -20.36
CA PRO A 221 -14.99 2.05 -19.84
C PRO A 221 -15.14 1.26 -18.54
N GLU A 222 -14.32 0.23 -18.32
CA GLU A 222 -14.38 -0.64 -17.14
C GLU A 222 -13.56 -0.14 -15.94
N TYR A 223 -12.80 0.95 -16.10
CA TYR A 223 -11.96 1.48 -15.03
C TYR A 223 -12.77 1.82 -13.77
N GLY A 224 -12.36 1.24 -12.64
CA GLY A 224 -12.90 1.51 -11.30
C GLY A 224 -14.36 1.09 -11.08
N LEU A 225 -14.99 0.35 -12.00
CA LEU A 225 -16.40 -0.06 -11.87
C LEU A 225 -16.58 -1.33 -11.04
N ALA A 226 -15.57 -2.18 -10.97
CA ALA A 226 -15.64 -3.41 -10.20
C ALA A 226 -15.70 -3.10 -8.69
N ARG A 227 -16.69 -3.68 -8.02
CA ARG A 227 -16.84 -3.56 -6.56
C ARG A 227 -16.06 -4.61 -5.79
N ARG A 228 -15.53 -5.59 -6.51
CA ARG A 228 -14.75 -6.70 -5.98
C ARG A 228 -13.73 -7.11 -7.05
N GLY A 229 -12.50 -7.34 -6.62
CA GLY A 229 -11.43 -7.78 -7.51
C GLY A 229 -10.19 -8.18 -6.74
N VAL A 230 -9.14 -8.55 -7.45
CA VAL A 230 -7.85 -8.92 -6.87
C VAL A 230 -7.03 -7.68 -6.54
N ILE A 231 -6.07 -7.83 -5.61
CA ILE A 231 -5.04 -6.83 -5.32
C ILE A 231 -3.83 -7.15 -6.19
N CYS A 232 -3.22 -6.12 -6.77
CA CYS A 232 -2.13 -6.26 -7.72
C CYS A 232 -0.90 -5.45 -7.29
N LEU A 233 0.27 -6.05 -7.41
CA LEU A 233 1.57 -5.37 -7.37
C LEU A 233 2.10 -5.20 -8.79
N GLN A 234 2.61 -4.01 -9.08
CA GLN A 234 3.17 -3.66 -10.37
C GLN A 234 4.70 -3.69 -10.33
N ASP A 235 5.34 -4.36 -11.30
CA ASP A 235 6.72 -4.13 -11.69
C ASP A 235 6.74 -3.19 -12.90
N HIS A 236 7.36 -2.02 -12.75
CA HIS A 236 7.51 -1.02 -13.81
C HIS A 236 8.97 -0.88 -14.25
N GLY A 237 9.72 -1.98 -14.23
CA GLY A 237 11.10 -2.06 -14.72
C GLY A 237 12.16 -1.55 -13.75
N SER A 238 11.79 -1.09 -12.55
CA SER A 238 12.71 -0.66 -11.51
C SER A 238 12.55 -1.49 -10.23
N PRO A 239 13.64 -1.74 -9.47
CA PRO A 239 13.57 -2.51 -8.24
C PRO A 239 12.60 -1.89 -7.23
N ALA A 240 11.61 -2.65 -6.83
CA ALA A 240 10.66 -2.33 -5.77
C ALA A 240 10.59 -3.49 -4.77
N SER A 241 10.49 -3.17 -3.49
CA SER A 241 10.44 -4.16 -2.41
C SER A 241 9.21 -3.93 -1.55
N PHE A 242 8.54 -5.01 -1.15
CA PHE A 242 7.32 -5.00 -0.35
C PHE A 242 7.41 -5.97 0.82
N ARG A 243 6.89 -5.58 1.97
CA ARG A 243 6.78 -6.43 3.15
C ARG A 243 5.58 -6.01 3.99
N ASN A 244 5.28 -6.77 5.04
CA ASN A 244 4.18 -6.49 5.97
C ASN A 244 2.83 -6.31 5.28
N LEU A 245 2.64 -6.98 4.12
CA LEU A 245 1.39 -6.94 3.40
C LEU A 245 0.33 -7.71 4.18
N LYS A 246 -0.68 -7.00 4.65
CA LYS A 246 -1.79 -7.56 5.41
C LYS A 246 -3.09 -6.87 5.05
N ILE A 247 -4.18 -7.61 5.11
CA ILE A 247 -5.51 -7.13 4.75
C ILE A 247 -6.52 -7.50 5.82
N LYS A 248 -7.47 -6.61 6.05
CA LYS A 248 -8.66 -6.85 6.87
C LYS A 248 -9.88 -6.61 6.02
N GLU A 249 -10.72 -7.63 5.87
CA GLU A 249 -11.98 -7.47 5.16
C GLU A 249 -12.99 -6.71 6.04
N LEU A 250 -13.66 -5.75 5.43
CA LEU A 250 -14.72 -4.97 6.06
C LEU A 250 -16.09 -5.50 5.63
N PRO A 251 -17.11 -5.39 6.48
CA PRO A 251 -18.45 -5.85 6.15
C PRO A 251 -19.05 -5.01 5.03
N ARG A 252 -19.81 -5.66 4.16
CA ARG A 252 -20.68 -4.96 3.23
C ARG A 252 -21.77 -4.24 4.03
N LYS A 253 -21.90 -2.93 3.84
CA LYS A 253 -23.04 -2.20 4.37
C LYS A 253 -24.29 -2.64 3.61
N ALA A 254 -25.34 -2.99 4.33
CA ALA A 254 -26.62 -3.31 3.69
C ALA A 254 -27.07 -2.07 2.90
N GLY A 255 -27.16 -2.21 1.59
CA GLY A 255 -27.76 -1.20 0.74
C GLY A 255 -29.21 -1.00 1.11
N ARG A 256 -29.76 0.19 0.86
CA ARG A 256 -31.20 0.39 0.92
C ARG A 256 -31.82 -0.53 -0.13
N GLU A 257 -32.67 -1.46 0.30
CA GLU A 257 -33.50 -2.22 -0.64
C GLU A 257 -34.39 -1.23 -1.40
N VAL A 258 -34.23 -1.19 -2.70
CA VAL A 258 -35.10 -0.41 -3.58
C VAL A 258 -35.90 -1.40 -4.39
N GLU A 259 -37.20 -1.35 -4.26
CA GLU A 259 -38.10 -2.14 -5.09
C GLU A 259 -38.06 -1.56 -6.52
N LEU A 260 -37.37 -2.26 -7.41
CA LEU A 260 -37.18 -1.82 -8.80
C LEU A 260 -38.46 -1.90 -9.65
N PHE A 261 -39.40 -2.76 -9.25
CA PHE A 261 -40.68 -2.91 -9.92
C PHE A 261 -41.83 -2.76 -8.90
N ASN A 262 -42.70 -1.82 -9.13
CA ASN A 262 -43.81 -1.47 -8.24
C ASN A 262 -44.99 -2.47 -8.31
N GLY A 263 -44.87 -3.55 -9.09
CA GLY A 263 -45.88 -4.58 -9.29
C GLY A 263 -47.06 -4.16 -10.16
N LYS A 264 -47.02 -2.97 -10.79
CA LYS A 264 -48.14 -2.41 -11.54
C LYS A 264 -47.76 -1.99 -12.97
N ASP A 265 -46.72 -1.21 -13.13
CA ASP A 265 -46.32 -0.61 -14.39
C ASP A 265 -44.81 -0.38 -14.41
N LEU A 266 -44.30 0.14 -15.52
CA LEU A 266 -42.89 0.45 -15.74
C LEU A 266 -42.52 1.89 -15.36
N THR A 267 -43.22 2.54 -14.46
CA THR A 267 -42.87 3.86 -13.95
C THR A 267 -41.46 3.79 -13.33
N GLY A 268 -40.55 4.65 -13.80
CA GLY A 268 -39.14 4.66 -13.40
C GLY A 268 -38.22 3.81 -14.29
N TRP A 269 -38.75 3.18 -15.34
CA TRP A 269 -37.98 2.48 -16.36
C TRP A 269 -37.97 3.30 -17.66
N GLU A 270 -36.81 3.36 -18.30
CA GLU A 270 -36.65 3.98 -19.64
C GLU A 270 -36.23 2.90 -20.64
N ALA A 271 -36.74 3.02 -21.87
CA ALA A 271 -36.26 2.16 -22.96
C ALA A 271 -34.90 2.68 -23.46
N TYR A 272 -34.01 1.75 -23.66
CA TYR A 272 -32.66 2.05 -24.19
C TYR A 272 -32.72 2.12 -25.71
#